data_346dfa6afe0b9b6c2cc336bfad8c8efa
#
_entry.id   346dfa6afe0b9b6c2cc336bfad8c8efa
#
_cell.length_a   1.000
_cell.length_b   1.000
_cell.length_c   1.000
_cell.angle_alpha   90.00
_cell.angle_beta   90.00
_cell.angle_gamma   90.00
#
_symmetry.space_group_name_H-M   'P 1'
#
loop_
_entity.id
_entity.type
_entity.pdbx_description
1 polymer ?
#
loop_
_entity_poly.entity_id
_entity_poly.type
_entity_poly.pdbx_seq_one_letter_code
_entity_poly.pdbx_strand_id
1 'polypeptide(L)'
;MSAIARPRSWRRIVLHCIIASTGLGLGLVSWYIATPTATRIHETVPGQRLTITATPDIDISLDADSMVTITNTLPPRIELLRGNAYFDVKGNESGKLQIKVGTAYIRDIGTRFSVSMHTNGGTVAVASGQVEIQVEAGKYLVGAHERADFSNTNVIGQRVIAEADVAPWRLGR
;
A
#
# COMPACT_ATOMS: atom_id res chain seq x y z
N MET A 1 -49.66 -53.79 21.25
CA MET A 1 -49.09 -52.46 21.14
C MET A 1 -47.62 -52.59 21.54
N SER A 2 -46.69 -52.66 20.56
CA SER A 2 -45.27 -52.90 20.81
C SER A 2 -44.53 -51.58 20.66
N ALA A 3 -43.96 -51.06 21.75
CA ALA A 3 -43.13 -49.88 21.76
C ALA A 3 -41.74 -50.24 21.22
N ILE A 4 -41.33 -49.66 20.09
CA ILE A 4 -40.01 -49.81 19.50
C ILE A 4 -39.04 -48.92 20.28
N ALA A 5 -38.15 -49.54 21.07
CA ALA A 5 -37.07 -48.87 21.79
C ALA A 5 -36.03 -48.42 20.77
N ARG A 6 -35.78 -47.10 20.64
CA ARG A 6 -34.69 -46.52 19.83
C ARG A 6 -33.36 -46.81 20.50
N PRO A 7 -32.32 -47.27 19.78
CA PRO A 7 -31.03 -47.59 20.36
C PRO A 7 -30.34 -46.34 20.87
N ARG A 8 -29.78 -46.42 22.07
CA ARG A 8 -29.05 -45.35 22.80
C ARG A 8 -27.75 -44.87 22.08
N SER A 9 -27.35 -45.60 21.03
CA SER A 9 -26.15 -45.31 20.22
C SER A 9 -26.26 -44.08 19.32
N TRP A 10 -27.47 -43.70 18.88
CA TRP A 10 -27.66 -42.58 17.95
C TRP A 10 -27.32 -41.22 18.57
N ARG A 11 -27.58 -41.05 19.86
CA ARG A 11 -27.25 -39.80 20.58
C ARG A 11 -25.74 -39.53 20.66
N ARG A 12 -24.93 -40.60 20.75
CA ARG A 12 -23.45 -40.46 20.78
C ARG A 12 -22.87 -40.14 19.41
N ILE A 13 -23.40 -40.70 18.35
CA ILE A 13 -22.95 -40.42 16.99
C ILE A 13 -23.27 -38.97 16.60
N VAL A 14 -24.49 -38.49 16.88
CA VAL A 14 -24.90 -37.12 16.59
C VAL A 14 -24.03 -36.11 17.38
N LEU A 15 -23.75 -36.38 18.65
CA LEU A 15 -22.92 -35.53 19.48
C LEU A 15 -21.45 -35.44 18.98
N HIS A 16 -20.88 -36.54 18.50
CA HIS A 16 -19.51 -36.56 17.93
C HIS A 16 -19.44 -35.85 16.58
N CYS A 17 -20.47 -35.96 15.74
CA CYS A 17 -20.53 -35.25 14.47
C CYS A 17 -20.66 -33.73 14.67
N ILE A 18 -21.41 -33.26 15.67
CA ILE A 18 -21.52 -31.83 15.99
C ILE A 18 -20.21 -31.25 16.54
N ILE A 19 -19.51 -31.99 17.40
CA ILE A 19 -18.21 -31.56 17.95
C ILE A 19 -17.14 -31.53 16.84
N ALA A 20 -17.14 -32.50 15.93
CA ALA A 20 -16.20 -32.52 14.80
C ALA A 20 -16.44 -31.38 13.81
N SER A 21 -17.70 -31.05 13.51
CA SER A 21 -18.04 -29.96 12.58
C SER A 21 -17.76 -28.57 13.16
N THR A 22 -17.98 -28.38 14.46
CA THR A 22 -17.63 -27.11 15.13
C THR A 22 -16.12 -26.93 15.28
N GLY A 23 -15.36 -28.00 15.55
CA GLY A 23 -13.90 -27.97 15.62
C GLY A 23 -13.24 -27.63 14.27
N LEU A 24 -13.75 -28.22 13.17
CA LEU A 24 -13.26 -27.91 11.82
C LEU A 24 -13.60 -26.46 11.40
N GLY A 25 -14.82 -25.99 11.71
CA GLY A 25 -15.23 -24.61 11.44
C GLY A 25 -14.38 -23.58 12.18
N LEU A 26 -14.12 -23.79 13.46
CA LEU A 26 -13.25 -22.91 14.25
C LEU A 26 -11.79 -22.95 13.80
N GLY A 27 -11.28 -24.12 13.37
CA GLY A 27 -9.94 -24.28 12.81
C GLY A 27 -9.78 -23.52 11.49
N LEU A 28 -10.74 -23.56 10.59
CA LEU A 28 -10.72 -22.83 9.33
C LEU A 28 -10.86 -21.33 9.53
N VAL A 29 -11.71 -20.86 10.46
CA VAL A 29 -11.81 -19.45 10.81
C VAL A 29 -10.52 -18.94 11.45
N SER A 30 -9.92 -19.72 12.35
CA SER A 30 -8.63 -19.37 12.96
C SER A 30 -7.49 -19.30 11.93
N TRP A 31 -7.46 -20.19 10.94
CA TRP A 31 -6.50 -20.15 9.84
C TRP A 31 -6.70 -18.90 8.95
N TYR A 32 -7.94 -18.53 8.67
CA TYR A 32 -8.25 -17.37 7.84
C TYR A 32 -7.86 -16.04 8.51
N ILE A 33 -7.93 -15.95 9.83
CA ILE A 33 -7.56 -14.76 10.61
C ILE A 33 -6.03 -14.68 10.82
N ALA A 34 -5.32 -15.80 10.73
CA ALA A 34 -3.91 -15.91 11.09
C ALA A 34 -2.93 -15.76 9.91
N THR A 35 -3.34 -15.25 8.74
CA THR A 35 -2.37 -14.93 7.68
C THR A 35 -1.52 -13.75 8.14
N PRO A 36 -0.22 -13.94 8.47
CA PRO A 36 0.62 -12.85 8.94
C PRO A 36 0.80 -11.84 7.80
N THR A 37 0.39 -10.61 8.05
CA THR A 37 0.65 -9.49 7.15
C THR A 37 2.14 -9.17 7.21
N ALA A 38 2.91 -9.65 6.22
CA ALA A 38 4.33 -9.41 6.16
C ALA A 38 4.62 -7.96 5.75
N THR A 39 5.37 -7.25 6.58
CA THR A 39 5.92 -5.94 6.24
C THR A 39 7.40 -6.11 5.91
N ARG A 40 7.83 -5.57 4.78
CA ARG A 40 9.23 -5.54 4.33
C ARG A 40 9.74 -4.10 4.35
N ILE A 41 10.96 -3.93 4.82
CA ILE A 41 11.67 -2.66 4.79
C ILE A 41 12.70 -2.73 3.65
N HIS A 42 12.71 -1.72 2.81
CA HIS A 42 13.69 -1.54 1.75
C HIS A 42 14.40 -0.22 1.98
N GLU A 43 15.72 -0.27 2.01
CA GLU A 43 16.58 0.87 2.29
C GLU A 43 17.71 0.94 1.27
N THR A 44 18.11 2.15 0.91
CA THR A 44 19.26 2.47 0.08
C THR A 44 20.22 3.33 0.87
N VAL A 45 21.53 3.08 0.70
CA VAL A 45 22.59 3.92 1.27
C VAL A 45 22.96 5.03 0.28
N PRO A 46 23.74 6.06 0.71
CA PRO A 46 24.25 7.09 -0.18
C PRO A 46 24.94 6.52 -1.42
N GLY A 47 24.55 7.00 -2.61
CA GLY A 47 25.05 6.53 -3.91
C GLY A 47 24.41 5.24 -4.45
N GLN A 48 23.58 4.55 -3.69
CA GLN A 48 22.85 3.36 -4.12
C GLN A 48 21.43 3.72 -4.55
N ARG A 49 20.94 3.05 -5.62
CA ARG A 49 19.54 3.07 -6.05
C ARG A 49 19.00 1.66 -6.10
N LEU A 50 17.70 1.50 -5.88
CA LEU A 50 17.04 0.19 -5.85
C LEU A 50 15.71 0.28 -6.60
N THR A 51 15.42 -0.73 -7.44
CA THR A 51 14.09 -0.91 -8.01
C THR A 51 13.45 -2.15 -7.43
N ILE A 52 12.20 -2.02 -6.99
CA ILE A 52 11.40 -3.04 -6.32
C ILE A 52 10.12 -3.21 -7.12
N THR A 53 9.78 -4.43 -7.49
CA THR A 53 8.45 -4.79 -7.99
C THR A 53 7.58 -5.19 -6.80
N ALA A 54 6.71 -4.29 -6.37
CA ALA A 54 5.82 -4.52 -5.23
C ALA A 54 4.66 -5.45 -5.60
N THR A 55 4.10 -5.28 -6.80
CA THR A 55 3.14 -6.16 -7.46
C THR A 55 3.45 -6.18 -8.97
N PRO A 56 2.84 -7.07 -9.79
CA PRO A 56 3.03 -7.05 -11.24
C PRO A 56 2.74 -5.69 -11.89
N ASP A 57 1.87 -4.89 -11.27
CA ASP A 57 1.44 -3.59 -11.78
C ASP A 57 2.08 -2.39 -11.06
N ILE A 58 2.94 -2.62 -10.04
CA ILE A 58 3.55 -1.53 -9.25
C ILE A 58 5.05 -1.73 -9.16
N ASP A 59 5.79 -0.87 -9.85
CA ASP A 59 7.23 -0.74 -9.70
C ASP A 59 7.60 0.51 -8.89
N ILE A 60 8.54 0.35 -7.95
CA ILE A 60 9.02 1.40 -7.07
C ILE A 60 10.52 1.54 -7.27
N SER A 61 10.99 2.72 -7.67
CA SER A 61 12.42 3.03 -7.68
C SER A 61 12.75 3.94 -6.51
N LEU A 62 13.72 3.54 -5.70
CA LEU A 62 14.26 4.33 -4.60
C LEU A 62 15.54 5.04 -5.04
N ASP A 63 15.66 6.32 -4.73
CA ASP A 63 16.90 7.08 -4.87
C ASP A 63 17.89 6.72 -3.75
N ALA A 64 19.07 7.31 -3.78
CA ALA A 64 20.04 7.20 -2.71
C ALA A 64 19.48 7.72 -1.37
N ASP A 65 19.93 7.13 -0.27
CA ASP A 65 19.54 7.50 1.09
C ASP A 65 18.02 7.53 1.32
N SER A 66 17.32 6.51 0.82
CA SER A 66 15.87 6.39 0.88
C SER A 66 15.44 5.12 1.61
N MET A 67 14.27 5.18 2.28
CA MET A 67 13.71 4.05 3.01
C MET A 67 12.20 3.98 2.82
N VAL A 68 11.70 2.80 2.47
CA VAL A 68 10.27 2.51 2.30
C VAL A 68 9.88 1.23 3.02
N THR A 69 8.70 1.22 3.61
CA THR A 69 8.05 -0.02 4.08
C THR A 69 6.94 -0.42 3.13
N ILE A 70 6.87 -1.71 2.83
CA ILE A 70 5.83 -2.31 2.00
C ILE A 70 5.16 -3.41 2.82
N THR A 71 3.89 -3.22 3.12
CA THR A 71 3.08 -4.23 3.80
C THR A 71 2.27 -4.99 2.77
N ASN A 72 2.42 -6.32 2.75
CA ASN A 72 1.77 -7.20 1.78
C ASN A 72 0.27 -7.37 2.09
N THR A 73 -0.50 -6.36 1.73
CA THR A 73 -1.97 -6.35 1.70
C THR A 73 -2.45 -6.17 0.26
N LEU A 74 -3.73 -6.32 -0.02
CA LEU A 74 -4.34 -6.07 -1.32
C LEU A 74 -5.39 -4.94 -1.18
N PRO A 75 -5.08 -3.73 -1.64
CA PRO A 75 -3.82 -3.24 -2.25
C PRO A 75 -2.67 -3.14 -1.22
N PRO A 76 -1.41 -3.11 -1.67
CA PRO A 76 -0.27 -2.98 -0.78
C PRO A 76 -0.29 -1.62 -0.05
N ARG A 77 0.11 -1.62 1.21
CA ARG A 77 0.32 -0.39 1.97
C ARG A 77 1.79 -0.01 1.91
N ILE A 78 2.06 1.19 1.45
CA ILE A 78 3.40 1.71 1.29
C ILE A 78 3.57 2.92 2.19
N GLU A 79 4.70 3.03 2.89
CA GLU A 79 5.07 4.20 3.66
C GLU A 79 6.49 4.61 3.30
N LEU A 80 6.66 5.84 2.81
CA LEU A 80 7.96 6.44 2.59
C LEU A 80 8.43 7.05 3.91
N LEU A 81 9.50 6.48 4.47
CA LEU A 81 10.05 6.89 5.76
C LEU A 81 11.16 7.93 5.63
N ARG A 82 11.88 7.93 4.50
CA ARG A 82 13.00 8.84 4.22
C ARG A 82 13.31 8.89 2.73
N GLY A 83 13.77 10.04 2.24
CA GLY A 83 14.33 10.20 0.90
C GLY A 83 13.30 10.32 -0.21
N ASN A 84 13.60 9.73 -1.36
CA ASN A 84 12.86 9.89 -2.60
C ASN A 84 12.45 8.53 -3.19
N ALA A 85 11.22 8.42 -3.64
CA ALA A 85 10.72 7.25 -4.35
C ALA A 85 9.97 7.68 -5.62
N TYR A 86 10.13 6.89 -6.68
CA TYR A 86 9.35 7.02 -7.90
C TYR A 86 8.48 5.79 -8.07
N PHE A 87 7.22 6.01 -8.38
CA PHE A 87 6.20 4.99 -8.56
C PHE A 87 5.77 4.92 -10.01
N ASP A 88 5.76 3.72 -10.57
CA ASP A 88 5.18 3.41 -11.87
C ASP A 88 4.02 2.43 -11.65
N VAL A 89 2.79 2.94 -11.70
CA VAL A 89 1.56 2.20 -11.43
C VAL A 89 0.82 1.95 -12.72
N LYS A 90 0.67 0.66 -13.08
CA LYS A 90 0.08 0.19 -14.34
C LYS A 90 -1.25 -0.50 -14.08
N GLY A 91 -2.10 -0.56 -15.08
CA GLY A 91 -3.25 -1.46 -15.15
C GLY A 91 -4.30 -1.29 -14.06
N ASN A 92 -4.72 -2.41 -13.47
CA ASN A 92 -5.86 -2.50 -12.55
C ASN A 92 -5.62 -1.96 -11.13
N GLU A 93 -4.38 -1.62 -10.77
CA GLU A 93 -4.05 -1.06 -9.45
C GLU A 93 -4.25 0.45 -9.37
N SER A 94 -4.56 1.09 -10.51
CA SER A 94 -4.94 2.50 -10.60
C SER A 94 -6.09 2.84 -9.63
N GLY A 95 -5.89 3.88 -8.83
CA GLY A 95 -6.86 4.32 -7.81
C GLY A 95 -6.90 3.51 -6.53
N LYS A 96 -6.13 2.43 -6.41
CA LYS A 96 -6.08 1.57 -5.21
C LYS A 96 -4.85 1.84 -4.36
N LEU A 97 -3.71 2.22 -4.97
CA LEU A 97 -2.48 2.46 -4.26
C LEU A 97 -2.58 3.70 -3.37
N GLN A 98 -2.19 3.54 -2.12
CA GLN A 98 -2.06 4.63 -1.17
C GLN A 98 -0.67 4.59 -0.52
N ILE A 99 0.02 5.72 -0.56
CA ILE A 99 1.35 5.89 0.01
C ILE A 99 1.24 6.87 1.18
N LYS A 100 1.75 6.46 2.33
CA LYS A 100 1.84 7.32 3.50
C LYS A 100 3.19 8.05 3.50
N VAL A 101 3.19 9.36 3.77
CA VAL A 101 4.37 10.20 3.89
C VAL A 101 4.17 11.12 5.11
N GLY A 102 4.81 10.80 6.22
CA GLY A 102 4.53 11.45 7.49
C GLY A 102 3.05 11.26 7.89
N THR A 103 2.30 12.36 7.99
CA THR A 103 0.84 12.34 8.27
C THR A 103 -0.02 12.43 6.99
N ALA A 104 0.59 12.74 5.85
CA ALA A 104 -0.12 12.83 4.56
C ALA A 104 -0.30 11.46 3.92
N TYR A 105 -1.36 11.34 3.11
CA TYR A 105 -1.62 10.20 2.24
C TYR A 105 -1.64 10.65 0.78
N ILE A 106 -0.87 9.95 -0.04
CA ILE A 106 -0.79 10.14 -1.48
C ILE A 106 -1.56 8.98 -2.12
N ARG A 107 -2.64 9.29 -2.84
CA ARG A 107 -3.44 8.30 -3.55
C ARG A 107 -3.18 8.39 -5.04
N ASP A 108 -2.80 7.27 -5.62
CA ASP A 108 -2.63 7.13 -7.05
C ASP A 108 -3.96 7.04 -7.79
N ILE A 109 -4.04 7.67 -8.98
CA ILE A 109 -5.17 7.58 -9.91
C ILE A 109 -4.67 7.14 -11.31
N GLY A 110 -3.75 6.15 -11.37
CA GLY A 110 -3.20 5.61 -12.61
C GLY A 110 -2.02 6.42 -13.14
N THR A 111 -0.89 6.39 -12.43
CA THR A 111 0.13 7.42 -12.58
C THR A 111 1.55 6.89 -12.60
N ARG A 112 2.42 7.72 -13.18
CA ARG A 112 3.86 7.71 -12.94
C ARG A 112 4.21 9.01 -12.21
N PHE A 113 4.77 8.91 -11.01
CA PHE A 113 5.03 10.07 -10.15
C PHE A 113 6.18 9.81 -9.19
N SER A 114 6.77 10.88 -8.69
CA SER A 114 7.74 10.84 -7.61
C SER A 114 7.17 11.43 -6.32
N VAL A 115 7.66 10.93 -5.20
CA VAL A 115 7.41 11.45 -3.87
C VAL A 115 8.75 11.64 -3.17
N SER A 116 8.94 12.82 -2.60
CA SER A 116 10.10 13.15 -1.76
C SER A 116 9.61 13.46 -0.35
N MET A 117 10.25 12.89 0.66
CA MET A 117 9.94 13.18 2.06
C MET A 117 10.88 14.26 2.61
N HIS A 118 10.32 15.20 3.35
CA HIS A 118 11.01 16.26 4.08
C HIS A 118 10.63 16.23 5.56
N THR A 119 11.33 16.96 6.40
CA THR A 119 11.12 16.95 7.86
C THR A 119 9.65 17.22 8.27
N ASN A 120 8.96 18.12 7.56
CA ASN A 120 7.59 18.54 7.90
C ASN A 120 6.60 18.37 6.75
N GLY A 121 6.77 17.34 5.90
CA GLY A 121 5.91 17.10 4.76
C GLY A 121 6.66 16.46 3.61
N GLY A 122 6.41 16.92 2.39
CA GLY A 122 7.03 16.35 1.20
C GLY A 122 6.72 17.09 -0.08
N THR A 123 7.14 16.48 -1.16
CA THR A 123 6.86 16.93 -2.52
C THR A 123 6.30 15.78 -3.33
N VAL A 124 5.27 16.03 -4.14
CA VAL A 124 4.79 15.13 -5.19
C VAL A 124 5.03 15.78 -6.54
N ALA A 125 5.58 15.03 -7.49
CA ALA A 125 5.71 15.48 -8.89
C ALA A 125 5.20 14.38 -9.82
N VAL A 126 4.33 14.72 -10.75
CA VAL A 126 3.59 13.77 -11.60
C VAL A 126 4.10 13.81 -13.04
N ALA A 127 4.56 12.65 -13.54
CA ALA A 127 4.99 12.51 -14.94
C ALA A 127 3.79 12.24 -15.87
N SER A 128 2.84 11.40 -15.42
CA SER A 128 1.63 11.10 -16.18
C SER A 128 0.50 10.69 -15.27
N GLY A 129 -0.75 10.99 -15.66
CA GLY A 129 -1.95 10.70 -14.88
C GLY A 129 -2.24 11.75 -13.81
N GLN A 130 -2.79 11.37 -12.67
CA GLN A 130 -3.21 12.28 -11.61
C GLN A 130 -3.02 11.64 -10.23
N VAL A 131 -2.67 12.44 -9.24
CA VAL A 131 -2.46 12.02 -7.84
C VAL A 131 -3.30 12.90 -6.92
N GLU A 132 -3.93 12.31 -5.92
CA GLU A 132 -4.61 13.02 -4.82
C GLU A 132 -3.69 13.07 -3.60
N ILE A 133 -3.40 14.27 -3.09
CA ILE A 133 -2.72 14.48 -1.81
C ILE A 133 -3.79 14.74 -0.76
N GLN A 134 -3.85 13.91 0.27
CA GLN A 134 -4.73 14.09 1.42
C GLN A 134 -3.90 14.52 2.63
N VAL A 135 -4.15 15.72 3.12
CA VAL A 135 -3.57 16.32 4.33
C VAL A 135 -4.69 16.74 5.28
N GLU A 136 -4.35 17.27 6.44
CA GLU A 136 -5.35 17.70 7.44
C GLU A 136 -6.34 18.72 6.88
N ALA A 137 -5.87 19.72 6.10
CA ALA A 137 -6.71 20.76 5.51
C ALA A 137 -7.65 20.26 4.41
N GLY A 138 -7.42 19.08 3.82
CA GLY A 138 -8.27 18.52 2.78
C GLY A 138 -7.54 17.69 1.73
N LYS A 139 -8.16 17.60 0.55
CA LYS A 139 -7.70 16.82 -0.59
C LYS A 139 -7.36 17.74 -1.75
N TYR A 140 -6.23 17.51 -2.38
CA TYR A 140 -5.69 18.30 -3.48
C TYR A 140 -5.27 17.39 -4.63
N LEU A 141 -5.65 17.75 -5.85
CA LEU A 141 -5.31 17.00 -7.06
C LEU A 141 -4.06 17.62 -7.70
N VAL A 142 -3.14 16.75 -8.12
CA VAL A 142 -1.93 17.11 -8.86
C VAL A 142 -1.94 16.34 -10.16
N GLY A 143 -1.97 17.06 -11.28
CA GLY A 143 -2.04 16.48 -12.63
C GLY A 143 -0.68 16.21 -13.23
N ALA A 144 -0.70 15.62 -14.45
CA ALA A 144 0.52 15.40 -15.23
C ALA A 144 1.30 16.71 -15.45
N HIS A 145 2.63 16.60 -15.34
CA HIS A 145 3.57 17.74 -15.43
C HIS A 145 3.38 18.82 -14.36
N GLU A 146 2.83 18.44 -13.22
CA GLU A 146 2.72 19.31 -12.06
C GLU A 146 3.54 18.78 -10.89
N ARG A 147 3.95 19.70 -10.05
CA ARG A 147 4.60 19.45 -8.75
C ARG A 147 3.83 20.21 -7.68
N ALA A 148 3.55 19.52 -6.57
CA ALA A 148 3.00 20.10 -5.36
C ALA A 148 3.95 19.88 -4.18
N ASP A 149 4.21 20.94 -3.42
CA ASP A 149 4.91 20.88 -2.15
C ASP A 149 3.85 20.92 -1.02
N PHE A 150 3.94 20.02 -0.06
CA PHE A 150 2.95 19.89 1.03
C PHE A 150 3.64 19.79 2.39
N SER A 151 2.96 20.29 3.40
CA SER A 151 3.26 20.07 4.80
C SER A 151 2.35 18.98 5.39
N ASN A 152 2.55 18.66 6.65
CA ASN A 152 1.66 17.74 7.39
C ASN A 152 0.20 18.24 7.45
N THR A 153 -0.04 19.53 7.30
CA THR A 153 -1.35 20.15 7.46
C THR A 153 -1.96 20.66 6.15
N ASN A 154 -1.16 21.09 5.18
CA ASN A 154 -1.67 21.77 3.98
C ASN A 154 -0.76 21.55 2.75
N VAL A 155 -1.30 21.76 1.54
CA VAL A 155 -0.51 21.95 0.32
C VAL A 155 -0.03 23.41 0.29
N ILE A 156 1.30 23.61 0.18
CA ILE A 156 1.97 24.91 0.30
C ILE A 156 2.03 25.61 -1.05
N GLY A 157 2.21 24.83 -2.13
CA GLY A 157 2.34 25.37 -3.48
C GLY A 157 2.20 24.28 -4.54
N GLN A 158 1.70 24.68 -5.70
CA GLN A 158 1.59 23.82 -6.90
C GLN A 158 2.09 24.59 -8.11
N ARG A 159 2.85 23.93 -8.99
CA ARG A 159 3.43 24.54 -10.18
C ARG A 159 3.64 23.51 -11.30
N VAL A 160 3.65 24.00 -12.54
CA VAL A 160 4.00 23.21 -13.72
C VAL A 160 5.53 23.00 -13.76
N ILE A 161 5.94 21.78 -14.16
CA ILE A 161 7.34 21.36 -14.30
C ILE A 161 7.52 20.58 -15.62
N ALA A 162 8.77 20.47 -16.08
CA ALA A 162 9.08 19.56 -17.17
C ALA A 162 9.06 18.09 -16.69
N GLU A 163 8.76 17.14 -17.58
CA GLU A 163 8.78 15.71 -17.25
C GLU A 163 10.14 15.25 -16.70
N ALA A 164 11.24 15.81 -17.22
CA ALA A 164 12.59 15.52 -16.76
C ALA A 164 12.87 15.93 -15.31
N ASP A 165 12.06 16.85 -14.75
CA ASP A 165 12.17 17.34 -13.39
C ASP A 165 11.34 16.55 -12.37
N VAL A 166 10.56 15.57 -12.83
CA VAL A 166 9.74 14.71 -11.93
C VAL A 166 10.63 13.84 -11.05
N ALA A 167 11.64 13.21 -11.62
CA ALA A 167 12.62 12.39 -10.90
C ALA A 167 13.99 12.48 -11.61
N PRO A 168 14.68 13.63 -11.55
CA PRO A 168 15.92 13.87 -12.30
C PRO A 168 17.02 12.87 -11.94
N TRP A 169 17.05 12.39 -10.71
CA TRP A 169 17.98 11.38 -10.23
C TRP A 169 17.89 10.05 -10.98
N ARG A 170 16.74 9.71 -11.55
CA ARG A 170 16.58 8.49 -12.41
C ARG A 170 17.33 8.61 -13.73
N LEU A 171 17.54 9.83 -14.21
CA LEU A 171 18.24 10.15 -15.47
C LEU A 171 19.74 10.35 -15.25
N GLY A 172 20.26 10.10 -14.04
CA GLY A 172 21.69 10.29 -13.72
C GLY A 172 22.13 11.74 -13.55
N ARG A 173 21.18 12.65 -13.29
CA ARG A 173 21.42 14.07 -12.99
C ARG A 173 21.41 14.36 -11.51
#